data_4b3d9c07e3f3a4eca5e0cdf659ecdcab
#
_entry.id   4b3d9c07e3f3a4eca5e0cdf659ecdcab
#
_cell.length_a   1.000
_cell.length_b   1.000
_cell.length_c   1.000
_cell.angle_alpha   90.00
_cell.angle_beta   90.00
_cell.angle_gamma   90.00
#
_symmetry.space_group_name_H-M   'P 1'
#
loop_
_entity.id
_entity.type
_entity.pdbx_description
1 polymer ?
#
loop_
_entity_poly.entity_id
_entity_poly.type
_entity_poly.pdbx_seq_one_letter_code
_entity_poly.pdbx_strand_id
1 'polypeptide(L)'
;MAVLGGTGFIGRVLCARLAERGHQVLTLARTVPADPPAGRFASVDLSATAPAELAALLDREGVDAVVNAAGGMWGLTDEQMHEANVVLVDRLVEAVAAMARPARLVHLGTVHEYGMAPIGTSRREDDAPAPVMEYGKLKLAATETITRAVADGRIDAVTLRLGNVVGAGQPGHSLLGVMAAKLDEARQAGRTAQLSLQPLTAQRDFVDLADTVDAVLAAIGTRTTVPVINVGTGRATAARVLVELLIEASGVPTEITEVPAPDGTGPETEWQQMDVSLAREQLGWAPTRTLADGVADLWRARTATR
;
A
#
# COMPACT_ATOMS: atom_id res chain seq x y z
N MET A 1 -19.06 -5.10 -2.65
CA MET A 1 -17.85 -4.25 -2.62
C MET A 1 -16.93 -4.59 -3.78
N ALA A 2 -16.26 -3.62 -4.40
CA ALA A 2 -15.27 -3.87 -5.47
C ALA A 2 -13.86 -3.50 -4.99
N VAL A 3 -12.86 -4.32 -5.34
CA VAL A 3 -11.44 -4.09 -5.01
C VAL A 3 -10.62 -4.06 -6.29
N LEU A 4 -10.17 -2.88 -6.68
CA LEU A 4 -9.22 -2.67 -7.76
C LEU A 4 -7.82 -3.04 -7.25
N GLY A 5 -7.08 -3.82 -8.04
CA GLY A 5 -5.79 -4.33 -7.58
C GLY A 5 -5.90 -5.42 -6.50
N GLY A 6 -7.05 -6.11 -6.40
CA GLY A 6 -7.28 -7.18 -5.43
C GLY A 6 -6.37 -8.42 -5.60
N THR A 7 -5.58 -8.48 -6.67
CA THR A 7 -4.54 -9.50 -6.88
C THR A 7 -3.17 -9.09 -6.33
N GLY A 8 -3.01 -7.83 -5.93
CA GLY A 8 -1.77 -7.25 -5.42
C GLY A 8 -1.52 -7.54 -3.93
N PHE A 9 -0.43 -7.01 -3.41
CA PHE A 9 0.07 -7.22 -2.05
C PHE A 9 -1.01 -6.89 -0.98
N ILE A 10 -1.52 -5.65 -0.95
CA ILE A 10 -2.55 -5.24 0.02
C ILE A 10 -3.92 -5.78 -0.39
N GLY A 11 -4.25 -5.69 -1.68
CA GLY A 11 -5.58 -6.03 -2.18
C GLY A 11 -5.97 -7.49 -1.96
N ARG A 12 -5.03 -8.43 -2.07
CA ARG A 12 -5.30 -9.86 -1.83
C ARG A 12 -5.72 -10.13 -0.38
N VAL A 13 -5.02 -9.55 0.58
CA VAL A 13 -5.35 -9.69 2.01
C VAL A 13 -6.68 -8.99 2.31
N LEU A 14 -6.92 -7.83 1.71
CA LEU A 14 -8.19 -7.13 1.85
C LEU A 14 -9.37 -7.97 1.31
N CYS A 15 -9.24 -8.57 0.12
CA CYS A 15 -10.28 -9.44 -0.44
C CYS A 15 -10.60 -10.61 0.49
N ALA A 16 -9.58 -11.27 1.05
CA ALA A 16 -9.76 -12.36 2.01
C ALA A 16 -10.50 -11.89 3.28
N ARG A 17 -10.06 -10.78 3.86
CA ARG A 17 -10.67 -10.23 5.10
C ARG A 17 -12.11 -9.74 4.88
N LEU A 18 -12.43 -9.20 3.71
CA LEU A 18 -13.80 -8.83 3.34
C LEU A 18 -14.68 -10.09 3.23
N ALA A 19 -14.20 -11.13 2.56
CA ALA A 19 -14.93 -12.40 2.42
C ALA A 19 -15.16 -13.09 3.77
N GLU A 20 -14.15 -13.13 4.66
CA GLU A 20 -14.26 -13.65 6.04
C GLU A 20 -15.34 -12.92 6.85
N ARG A 21 -15.56 -11.63 6.59
CA ARG A 21 -16.61 -10.81 7.20
C ARG A 21 -17.98 -10.96 6.52
N GLY A 22 -18.10 -11.86 5.54
CA GLY A 22 -19.36 -12.16 4.85
C GLY A 22 -19.71 -11.16 3.72
N HIS A 23 -18.78 -10.29 3.32
CA HIS A 23 -19.02 -9.38 2.20
C HIS A 23 -18.91 -10.09 0.85
N GLN A 24 -19.75 -9.71 -0.10
CA GLN A 24 -19.57 -10.09 -1.49
C GLN A 24 -18.47 -9.23 -2.12
N VAL A 25 -17.37 -9.87 -2.52
CA VAL A 25 -16.20 -9.20 -3.08
C VAL A 25 -16.15 -9.39 -4.58
N LEU A 26 -16.00 -8.30 -5.31
CA LEU A 26 -15.67 -8.27 -6.74
C LEU A 26 -14.23 -7.77 -6.90
N THR A 27 -13.34 -8.66 -7.29
CA THR A 27 -11.97 -8.29 -7.62
C THR A 27 -11.88 -7.80 -9.06
N LEU A 28 -11.31 -6.60 -9.26
CA LEU A 28 -11.06 -6.03 -10.58
C LEU A 28 -9.55 -5.98 -10.84
N ALA A 29 -9.09 -6.65 -11.89
CA ALA A 29 -7.70 -6.60 -12.34
C ALA A 29 -7.63 -7.01 -13.81
N ARG A 30 -6.50 -6.71 -14.49
CA ARG A 30 -6.32 -7.00 -15.93
C ARG A 30 -6.27 -8.49 -16.24
N THR A 31 -5.65 -9.27 -15.38
CA THR A 31 -5.40 -10.69 -15.62
C THR A 31 -5.89 -11.53 -14.45
N VAL A 32 -6.61 -12.60 -14.75
CA VAL A 32 -7.01 -13.60 -13.75
C VAL A 32 -5.76 -14.35 -13.28
N PRO A 33 -5.39 -14.30 -12.00
CA PRO A 33 -4.25 -15.06 -11.50
C PRO A 33 -4.59 -16.55 -11.44
N ALA A 34 -3.56 -17.42 -11.42
CA ALA A 34 -3.74 -18.86 -11.26
C ALA A 34 -4.46 -19.24 -9.95
N ASP A 35 -4.23 -18.44 -8.91
CA ASP A 35 -4.92 -18.52 -7.62
C ASP A 35 -5.68 -17.19 -7.39
N PRO A 36 -6.95 -17.11 -7.80
CA PRO A 36 -7.73 -15.88 -7.68
C PRO A 36 -8.08 -15.60 -6.22
N PRO A 37 -8.18 -14.29 -5.84
CA PRO A 37 -8.68 -13.91 -4.52
C PRO A 37 -10.10 -14.42 -4.27
N ALA A 38 -10.47 -14.52 -2.98
CA ALA A 38 -11.82 -14.88 -2.58
C ALA A 38 -12.86 -13.94 -3.21
N GLY A 39 -14.00 -14.51 -3.65
CA GLY A 39 -15.10 -13.78 -4.26
C GLY A 39 -15.18 -13.90 -5.77
N ARG A 40 -15.83 -12.92 -6.41
CA ARG A 40 -15.98 -12.85 -7.87
C ARG A 40 -14.82 -12.09 -8.49
N PHE A 41 -14.50 -12.40 -9.74
CA PHE A 41 -13.44 -11.74 -10.49
C PHE A 41 -13.99 -11.20 -11.81
N ALA A 42 -13.61 -9.97 -12.15
CA ALA A 42 -13.82 -9.41 -13.47
C ALA A 42 -12.48 -8.92 -14.04
N SER A 43 -12.16 -9.41 -15.25
CA SER A 43 -11.00 -8.93 -15.99
C SER A 43 -11.33 -7.60 -16.63
N VAL A 44 -10.68 -6.53 -16.16
CA VAL A 44 -10.92 -5.15 -16.61
C VAL A 44 -9.58 -4.41 -16.69
N ASP A 45 -9.30 -3.83 -17.84
CA ASP A 45 -8.24 -2.83 -17.97
C ASP A 45 -8.80 -1.45 -17.64
N LEU A 46 -8.57 -1.03 -16.41
CA LEU A 46 -9.12 0.22 -15.88
C LEU A 46 -8.52 1.47 -16.56
N SER A 47 -7.34 1.36 -17.15
CA SER A 47 -6.73 2.47 -17.90
C SER A 47 -7.31 2.60 -19.32
N ALA A 48 -7.93 1.54 -19.86
CA ALA A 48 -8.53 1.53 -21.17
C ALA A 48 -10.07 1.56 -21.16
N THR A 49 -10.71 1.04 -20.08
CA THR A 49 -12.17 0.96 -19.97
C THR A 49 -12.79 2.34 -19.81
N ALA A 50 -13.84 2.62 -20.59
CA ALA A 50 -14.57 3.88 -20.47
C ALA A 50 -15.25 4.01 -19.09
N PRO A 51 -15.28 5.20 -18.47
CA PRO A 51 -15.92 5.41 -17.16
C PRO A 51 -17.36 4.93 -17.09
N ALA A 52 -18.15 5.15 -18.15
CA ALA A 52 -19.54 4.69 -18.21
C ALA A 52 -19.68 3.17 -18.21
N GLU A 53 -18.76 2.44 -18.86
CA GLU A 53 -18.73 0.98 -18.84
C GLU A 53 -18.38 0.43 -17.46
N LEU A 54 -17.42 1.06 -16.81
CA LEU A 54 -17.04 0.72 -15.42
C LEU A 54 -18.19 1.00 -14.46
N ALA A 55 -18.86 2.16 -14.57
CA ALA A 55 -20.04 2.49 -13.77
C ALA A 55 -21.15 1.44 -13.96
N ALA A 56 -21.48 1.09 -15.20
CA ALA A 56 -22.48 0.07 -15.52
C ALA A 56 -22.11 -1.32 -14.96
N LEU A 57 -20.83 -1.68 -14.95
CA LEU A 57 -20.33 -2.91 -14.30
C LEU A 57 -20.58 -2.86 -12.80
N LEU A 58 -20.16 -1.78 -12.13
CA LEU A 58 -20.31 -1.63 -10.67
C LEU A 58 -21.77 -1.61 -10.24
N ASP A 59 -22.65 -0.95 -10.99
CA ASP A 59 -24.10 -0.93 -10.74
C ASP A 59 -24.75 -2.31 -10.92
N ARG A 60 -24.41 -3.02 -11.99
CA ARG A 60 -24.91 -4.38 -12.26
C ARG A 60 -24.49 -5.38 -11.17
N GLU A 61 -23.28 -5.22 -10.63
CA GLU A 61 -22.75 -6.03 -9.54
C GLU A 61 -23.24 -5.59 -8.15
N GLY A 62 -24.02 -4.53 -8.08
CA GLY A 62 -24.57 -4.03 -6.84
C GLY A 62 -23.51 -3.48 -5.87
N VAL A 63 -22.45 -2.87 -6.41
CA VAL A 63 -21.34 -2.35 -5.60
C VAL A 63 -21.79 -1.12 -4.81
N ASP A 64 -21.52 -1.12 -3.51
CA ASP A 64 -21.77 -0.05 -2.55
C ASP A 64 -20.50 0.61 -2.00
N ALA A 65 -19.35 -0.09 -2.15
CA ALA A 65 -18.04 0.46 -1.83
C ALA A 65 -16.99 -0.02 -2.82
N VAL A 66 -16.08 0.88 -3.17
CA VAL A 66 -14.95 0.64 -4.08
C VAL A 66 -13.66 0.94 -3.34
N VAL A 67 -12.73 -0.01 -3.35
CA VAL A 67 -11.37 0.21 -2.84
C VAL A 67 -10.39 0.22 -4.00
N ASN A 68 -9.67 1.32 -4.17
CA ASN A 68 -8.58 1.41 -5.13
C ASN A 68 -7.23 1.09 -4.48
N ALA A 69 -6.85 -0.18 -4.54
CA ALA A 69 -5.52 -0.70 -4.20
C ALA A 69 -4.64 -0.95 -5.45
N ALA A 70 -5.10 -0.51 -6.63
CA ALA A 70 -4.32 -0.54 -7.85
C ALA A 70 -3.34 0.63 -7.91
N GLY A 71 -2.29 0.46 -8.69
CA GLY A 71 -1.19 1.39 -8.85
C GLY A 71 0.13 0.64 -8.79
N GLY A 72 1.24 1.32 -9.04
CA GLY A 72 2.55 0.71 -8.99
C GLY A 72 3.66 1.68 -9.33
N MET A 73 4.90 1.30 -8.99
CA MET A 73 6.10 2.04 -9.36
C MET A 73 7.21 1.12 -9.91
N TRP A 74 7.21 -0.14 -9.49
CA TRP A 74 8.31 -1.05 -9.80
C TRP A 74 8.10 -1.78 -11.12
N GLY A 75 9.13 -1.75 -11.98
CA GLY A 75 9.09 -2.43 -13.27
C GLY A 75 8.18 -1.79 -14.32
N LEU A 76 7.75 -0.55 -14.09
CA LEU A 76 6.94 0.25 -15.01
C LEU A 76 7.79 1.34 -15.66
N THR A 77 7.50 1.68 -16.92
CA THR A 77 7.98 2.91 -17.53
C THR A 77 7.27 4.12 -16.92
N ASP A 78 7.78 5.33 -17.13
CA ASP A 78 7.13 6.57 -16.64
C ASP A 78 5.71 6.72 -17.18
N GLU A 79 5.47 6.38 -18.43
CA GLU A 79 4.14 6.37 -19.04
C GLU A 79 3.20 5.35 -18.39
N GLN A 80 3.66 4.12 -18.20
CA GLN A 80 2.89 3.09 -17.50
C GLN A 80 2.61 3.45 -16.04
N MET A 81 3.56 4.11 -15.38
CA MET A 81 3.40 4.58 -14.01
C MET A 81 2.36 5.72 -13.95
N HIS A 82 2.37 6.65 -14.92
CA HIS A 82 1.35 7.69 -15.05
C HIS A 82 -0.04 7.08 -15.30
N GLU A 83 -0.16 6.15 -16.25
CA GLU A 83 -1.43 5.46 -16.52
C GLU A 83 -1.98 4.74 -15.28
N ALA A 84 -1.12 4.00 -14.57
CA ALA A 84 -1.53 3.20 -13.42
C ALA A 84 -1.89 4.03 -12.18
N ASN A 85 -1.36 5.23 -12.03
CA ASN A 85 -1.55 6.02 -10.81
C ASN A 85 -2.39 7.29 -11.02
N VAL A 86 -2.49 7.84 -12.23
CA VAL A 86 -3.26 9.05 -12.53
C VAL A 86 -4.46 8.74 -13.43
N VAL A 87 -4.23 8.28 -14.66
CA VAL A 87 -5.30 8.04 -15.64
C VAL A 87 -6.35 7.07 -15.10
N LEU A 88 -5.90 6.00 -14.44
CA LEU A 88 -6.79 5.04 -13.79
C LEU A 88 -7.68 5.72 -12.75
N VAL A 89 -7.11 6.60 -11.92
CA VAL A 89 -7.85 7.27 -10.84
C VAL A 89 -8.84 8.30 -11.40
N ASP A 90 -8.45 9.06 -12.41
CA ASP A 90 -9.36 10.01 -13.08
C ASP A 90 -10.60 9.28 -13.64
N ARG A 91 -10.39 8.17 -14.35
CA ARG A 91 -11.48 7.33 -14.87
C ARG A 91 -12.33 6.70 -13.77
N LEU A 92 -11.70 6.26 -12.69
CA LEU A 92 -12.41 5.70 -11.54
C LEU A 92 -13.32 6.74 -10.87
N VAL A 93 -12.84 7.96 -10.66
CA VAL A 93 -13.62 9.07 -10.11
C VAL A 93 -14.82 9.37 -11.00
N GLU A 94 -14.63 9.44 -12.31
CA GLU A 94 -15.73 9.64 -13.26
C GLU A 94 -16.73 8.46 -13.23
N ALA A 95 -16.25 7.23 -13.15
CA ALA A 95 -17.11 6.06 -13.08
C ALA A 95 -17.95 6.04 -11.79
N VAL A 96 -17.32 6.29 -10.63
CA VAL A 96 -18.02 6.32 -9.34
C VAL A 96 -19.06 7.46 -9.30
N ALA A 97 -18.72 8.63 -9.86
CA ALA A 97 -19.64 9.74 -9.97
C ALA A 97 -20.84 9.48 -10.91
N ALA A 98 -20.68 8.59 -11.90
CA ALA A 98 -21.70 8.22 -12.87
C ALA A 98 -22.59 7.03 -12.42
N MET A 99 -22.29 6.38 -11.30
CA MET A 99 -23.08 5.26 -10.78
C MET A 99 -24.51 5.70 -10.45
N ALA A 100 -25.46 4.85 -10.77
CA ALA A 100 -26.88 5.07 -10.46
C ALA A 100 -27.15 5.08 -8.95
N ARG A 101 -26.32 4.36 -8.18
CA ARG A 101 -26.36 4.32 -6.72
C ARG A 101 -25.04 4.82 -6.16
N PRO A 102 -25.05 5.77 -5.19
CA PRO A 102 -23.83 6.26 -4.58
C PRO A 102 -23.01 5.10 -3.98
N ALA A 103 -21.73 5.07 -4.28
CA ALA A 103 -20.77 4.16 -3.68
C ALA A 103 -19.65 4.95 -3.00
N ARG A 104 -19.15 4.41 -1.87
CA ARG A 104 -18.01 5.00 -1.19
C ARG A 104 -16.70 4.55 -1.85
N LEU A 105 -15.81 5.51 -2.13
CA LEU A 105 -14.48 5.23 -2.65
C LEU A 105 -13.42 5.38 -1.54
N VAL A 106 -12.63 4.31 -1.32
CA VAL A 106 -11.42 4.35 -0.49
C VAL A 106 -10.20 4.20 -1.40
N HIS A 107 -9.37 5.23 -1.48
CA HIS A 107 -8.15 5.21 -2.29
C HIS A 107 -6.91 5.00 -1.41
N LEU A 108 -5.98 4.15 -1.84
CA LEU A 108 -4.72 3.96 -1.16
C LEU A 108 -3.67 4.93 -1.72
N GLY A 109 -3.43 6.00 -0.99
CA GLY A 109 -2.33 6.96 -1.18
C GLY A 109 -1.02 6.48 -0.54
N THR A 110 -0.05 7.38 -0.37
CA THR A 110 1.27 7.03 0.16
C THR A 110 1.91 8.18 0.92
N VAL A 111 2.74 7.88 1.93
CA VAL A 111 3.58 8.85 2.63
C VAL A 111 4.54 9.60 1.69
N HIS A 112 4.88 9.02 0.53
CA HIS A 112 5.72 9.66 -0.48
C HIS A 112 5.12 10.92 -1.11
N GLU A 113 3.81 11.15 -0.96
CA GLU A 113 3.14 12.39 -1.37
C GLU A 113 3.65 13.61 -0.58
N TYR A 114 4.08 13.42 0.68
CA TYR A 114 4.64 14.50 1.49
C TYR A 114 6.08 14.89 1.12
N GLY A 115 6.82 13.99 0.49
CA GLY A 115 8.27 14.13 0.31
C GLY A 115 9.03 13.94 1.61
N MET A 116 10.19 14.58 1.71
CA MET A 116 11.07 14.48 2.87
C MET A 116 10.58 15.38 4.00
N ALA A 117 10.80 14.96 5.24
CA ALA A 117 10.52 15.77 6.43
C ALA A 117 11.83 16.08 7.19
N PRO A 118 11.91 17.18 7.93
CA PRO A 118 13.00 17.40 8.87
C PRO A 118 13.05 16.26 9.89
N ILE A 119 14.26 15.85 10.26
CA ILE A 119 14.48 14.78 11.25
C ILE A 119 13.75 15.10 12.56
N GLY A 120 13.01 14.13 13.09
CA GLY A 120 12.26 14.25 14.33
C GLY A 120 10.88 14.92 14.20
N THR A 121 10.44 15.26 12.96
CA THR A 121 9.10 15.83 12.74
C THR A 121 8.13 14.81 12.17
N SER A 122 6.84 14.98 12.46
CA SER A 122 5.75 14.18 11.89
C SER A 122 4.96 14.99 10.87
N ARG A 123 4.60 14.36 9.75
CA ARG A 123 3.73 14.95 8.71
C ARG A 123 2.28 14.78 9.08
N ARG A 124 1.52 15.87 8.97
CA ARG A 124 0.08 15.93 9.19
C ARG A 124 -0.64 16.02 7.83
N GLU A 125 -1.91 15.72 7.82
CA GLU A 125 -2.73 15.74 6.59
C GLU A 125 -2.87 17.14 5.99
N ASP A 126 -2.78 18.18 6.80
CA ASP A 126 -2.82 19.60 6.43
C ASP A 126 -1.45 20.19 6.04
N ASP A 127 -0.35 19.44 6.18
CA ASP A 127 0.96 19.85 5.70
C ASP A 127 0.99 19.91 4.17
N ALA A 128 1.60 20.96 3.61
CA ALA A 128 1.78 21.10 2.18
C ALA A 128 2.63 19.93 1.63
N PRO A 129 2.11 19.15 0.67
CA PRO A 129 2.87 18.06 0.06
C PRO A 129 3.98 18.62 -0.84
N ALA A 130 5.15 17.95 -0.80
CA ALA A 130 6.33 18.31 -1.60
C ALA A 130 7.06 17.04 -2.07
N PRO A 131 6.43 16.19 -2.90
CA PRO A 131 6.99 14.90 -3.30
C PRO A 131 8.26 15.08 -4.12
N VAL A 132 9.29 14.30 -3.77
CA VAL A 132 10.58 14.30 -4.49
C VAL A 132 10.59 13.27 -5.62
N MET A 133 10.08 12.08 -5.32
CA MET A 133 10.02 10.97 -6.28
C MET A 133 8.87 11.14 -7.27
N GLU A 134 9.06 10.74 -8.53
CA GLU A 134 8.00 10.78 -9.54
C GLU A 134 6.76 10.00 -9.09
N TYR A 135 6.93 8.82 -8.51
CA TYR A 135 5.82 8.07 -7.92
C TYR A 135 5.02 8.88 -6.91
N GLY A 136 5.69 9.61 -6.01
CA GLY A 136 5.03 10.47 -5.03
C GLY A 136 4.21 11.59 -5.69
N LYS A 137 4.72 12.20 -6.77
CA LYS A 137 4.02 13.24 -7.54
C LYS A 137 2.76 12.69 -8.20
N LEU A 138 2.84 11.51 -8.82
CA LEU A 138 1.71 10.86 -9.46
C LEU A 138 0.63 10.44 -8.44
N LYS A 139 1.04 9.93 -7.28
CA LYS A 139 0.10 9.60 -6.19
C LYS A 139 -0.56 10.84 -5.61
N LEU A 140 0.18 11.94 -5.48
CA LEU A 140 -0.38 13.23 -5.06
C LEU A 140 -1.42 13.74 -6.07
N ALA A 141 -1.12 13.71 -7.37
CA ALA A 141 -2.07 14.10 -8.41
C ALA A 141 -3.39 13.31 -8.30
N ALA A 142 -3.30 12.00 -8.07
CA ALA A 142 -4.47 11.16 -7.84
C ALA A 142 -5.26 11.57 -6.58
N THR A 143 -4.56 11.84 -5.47
CA THR A 143 -5.18 12.32 -4.22
C THR A 143 -5.87 13.66 -4.42
N GLU A 144 -5.26 14.58 -5.17
CA GLU A 144 -5.85 15.89 -5.51
C GLU A 144 -7.11 15.78 -6.38
N THR A 145 -7.11 14.86 -7.38
CA THR A 145 -8.31 14.58 -8.19
C THR A 145 -9.47 14.09 -7.32
N ILE A 146 -9.21 13.15 -6.41
CA ILE A 146 -10.23 12.64 -5.48
C ILE A 146 -10.71 13.74 -4.53
N THR A 147 -9.79 14.48 -3.92
CA THR A 147 -10.09 15.57 -2.98
C THR A 147 -10.98 16.64 -3.63
N ARG A 148 -10.68 17.01 -4.88
CA ARG A 148 -11.48 17.95 -5.66
C ARG A 148 -12.89 17.39 -5.93
N ALA A 149 -13.01 16.14 -6.35
CA ALA A 149 -14.29 15.51 -6.61
C ALA A 149 -15.16 15.40 -5.35
N VAL A 150 -14.56 15.18 -4.18
CA VAL A 150 -15.26 15.23 -2.87
C VAL A 150 -15.72 16.65 -2.54
N ALA A 151 -14.85 17.65 -2.70
CA ALA A 151 -15.18 19.05 -2.44
C ALA A 151 -16.32 19.57 -3.34
N ASP A 152 -16.38 19.10 -4.60
CA ASP A 152 -17.44 19.39 -5.56
C ASP A 152 -18.75 18.60 -5.28
N GLY A 153 -18.76 17.74 -4.26
CA GLY A 153 -19.91 16.89 -3.92
C GLY A 153 -20.22 15.79 -4.95
N ARG A 154 -19.29 15.45 -5.83
CA ARG A 154 -19.49 14.48 -6.91
C ARG A 154 -19.42 13.03 -6.42
N ILE A 155 -18.58 12.75 -5.41
CA ILE A 155 -18.37 11.42 -4.83
C ILE A 155 -18.21 11.48 -3.32
N ASP A 156 -18.50 10.36 -2.64
CA ASP A 156 -18.11 10.12 -1.25
C ASP A 156 -16.80 9.31 -1.27
N ALA A 157 -15.69 9.93 -0.89
CA ALA A 157 -14.39 9.28 -0.93
C ALA A 157 -13.45 9.71 0.20
N VAL A 158 -12.46 8.85 0.48
CA VAL A 158 -11.33 9.15 1.35
C VAL A 158 -10.05 8.54 0.77
N THR A 159 -8.96 9.28 0.82
CA THR A 159 -7.61 8.78 0.54
C THR A 159 -6.92 8.42 1.85
N LEU A 160 -6.43 7.19 1.95
CA LEU A 160 -5.56 6.75 3.04
C LEU A 160 -4.10 6.88 2.60
N ARG A 161 -3.36 7.86 3.13
CA ARG A 161 -1.91 7.96 2.91
C ARG A 161 -1.21 6.93 3.77
N LEU A 162 -0.77 5.85 3.15
CA LEU A 162 -0.14 4.73 3.83
C LEU A 162 1.34 4.99 4.08
N GLY A 163 1.83 4.62 5.25
CA GLY A 163 3.24 4.40 5.52
C GLY A 163 3.80 3.23 4.69
N ASN A 164 5.02 2.83 4.99
CA ASN A 164 5.66 1.71 4.30
C ASN A 164 5.10 0.39 4.85
N VAL A 165 4.29 -0.29 4.05
CA VAL A 165 3.58 -1.51 4.50
C VAL A 165 4.52 -2.72 4.53
N VAL A 166 4.46 -3.49 5.62
CA VAL A 166 5.27 -4.70 5.85
C VAL A 166 4.36 -5.88 6.15
N GLY A 167 4.57 -7.03 5.52
CA GLY A 167 3.79 -8.24 5.81
C GLY A 167 3.88 -9.36 4.78
N ALA A 168 3.03 -10.35 4.96
CA ALA A 168 2.95 -11.53 4.10
C ALA A 168 2.66 -11.17 2.64
N GLY A 169 3.40 -11.80 1.71
CA GLY A 169 3.23 -11.54 0.27
C GLY A 169 3.86 -10.26 -0.23
N GLN A 170 4.72 -9.61 0.56
CA GLN A 170 5.48 -8.43 0.14
C GLN A 170 6.26 -8.72 -1.14
N PRO A 171 6.28 -7.77 -2.12
CA PRO A 171 6.92 -7.98 -3.41
C PRO A 171 8.38 -8.39 -3.30
N GLY A 172 8.79 -9.36 -4.12
CA GLY A 172 10.15 -9.93 -4.10
C GLY A 172 11.28 -8.95 -4.43
N HIS A 173 10.98 -7.82 -5.08
CA HIS A 173 11.92 -6.74 -5.39
C HIS A 173 12.05 -5.70 -4.27
N SER A 174 11.21 -5.76 -3.23
CA SER A 174 11.35 -4.90 -2.06
C SER A 174 12.58 -5.30 -1.22
N LEU A 175 13.08 -4.39 -0.37
CA LEU A 175 14.21 -4.68 0.52
C LEU A 175 14.02 -6.01 1.27
N LEU A 176 12.92 -6.14 2.00
CA LEU A 176 12.63 -7.35 2.77
C LEU A 176 12.36 -8.56 1.88
N GLY A 177 11.73 -8.38 0.71
CA GLY A 177 11.50 -9.46 -0.24
C GLY A 177 12.81 -10.07 -0.77
N VAL A 178 13.78 -9.22 -1.13
CA VAL A 178 15.12 -9.64 -1.56
C VAL A 178 15.86 -10.32 -0.41
N MET A 179 15.84 -9.76 0.79
CA MET A 179 16.50 -10.34 1.95
C MET A 179 15.89 -11.70 2.33
N ALA A 180 14.57 -11.80 2.35
CA ALA A 180 13.86 -13.05 2.62
C ALA A 180 14.22 -14.14 1.59
N ALA A 181 14.39 -13.75 0.30
CA ALA A 181 14.83 -14.69 -0.73
C ALA A 181 16.21 -15.27 -0.45
N LYS A 182 17.18 -14.42 -0.10
CA LYS A 182 18.54 -14.84 0.23
C LYS A 182 18.60 -15.69 1.50
N LEU A 183 17.85 -15.35 2.52
CA LEU A 183 17.74 -16.13 3.75
C LEU A 183 17.12 -17.51 3.50
N ASP A 184 16.06 -17.59 2.71
CA ASP A 184 15.42 -18.86 2.38
C ASP A 184 16.33 -19.76 1.53
N GLU A 185 17.08 -19.20 0.58
CA GLU A 185 18.10 -19.93 -0.19
C GLU A 185 19.18 -20.51 0.73
N ALA A 186 19.71 -19.70 1.65
CA ALA A 186 20.72 -20.16 2.61
C ALA A 186 20.19 -21.26 3.55
N ARG A 187 18.94 -21.10 4.03
CA ARG A 187 18.23 -22.10 4.85
C ARG A 187 18.14 -23.44 4.12
N GLN A 188 17.72 -23.42 2.85
CA GLN A 188 17.57 -24.64 2.04
C GLN A 188 18.91 -25.31 1.77
N ALA A 189 19.97 -24.53 1.61
CA ALA A 189 21.33 -25.03 1.40
C ALA A 189 22.05 -25.43 2.70
N GLY A 190 21.43 -25.23 3.88
CA GLY A 190 22.04 -25.53 5.17
C GLY A 190 23.30 -24.70 5.45
N ARG A 191 23.41 -23.47 4.94
CA ARG A 191 24.58 -22.60 5.04
C ARG A 191 24.25 -21.24 5.68
N THR A 192 25.29 -20.57 6.18
CA THR A 192 25.18 -19.18 6.64
C THR A 192 24.84 -18.27 5.47
N ALA A 193 23.85 -17.39 5.67
CA ALA A 193 23.47 -16.37 4.70
C ALA A 193 24.50 -15.24 4.66
N GLN A 194 24.85 -14.79 3.46
CA GLN A 194 25.74 -13.64 3.23
C GLN A 194 24.91 -12.48 2.68
N LEU A 195 24.73 -11.44 3.47
CA LEU A 195 23.97 -10.25 3.08
C LEU A 195 24.90 -9.06 2.89
N SER A 196 25.01 -8.57 1.65
CA SER A 196 25.70 -7.31 1.36
C SER A 196 24.69 -6.20 1.29
N LEU A 197 24.78 -5.19 2.14
CA LEU A 197 23.83 -4.10 2.28
C LEU A 197 24.56 -2.75 2.23
N GLN A 198 23.95 -1.78 1.57
CA GLN A 198 24.33 -0.39 1.77
C GLN A 198 23.91 0.06 3.18
N PRO A 199 24.45 1.16 3.73
CA PRO A 199 23.99 1.68 4.99
C PRO A 199 22.48 1.96 4.94
N LEU A 200 21.70 1.28 5.80
CA LEU A 200 20.25 1.39 5.87
C LEU A 200 19.86 2.46 6.90
N THR A 201 20.25 3.71 6.63
CA THR A 201 20.06 4.85 7.54
C THR A 201 18.70 5.51 7.43
N ALA A 202 17.95 5.23 6.35
CA ALA A 202 16.61 5.78 6.14
C ALA A 202 15.69 5.44 7.30
N GLN A 203 15.08 6.48 7.87
CA GLN A 203 14.09 6.40 8.96
C GLN A 203 12.69 6.56 8.36
N ARG A 204 11.85 5.54 8.42
CA ARG A 204 10.55 5.55 7.77
C ARG A 204 9.45 5.06 8.69
N ASP A 205 8.26 5.58 8.52
CA ASP A 205 7.06 5.02 9.17
C ASP A 205 6.68 3.73 8.45
N PHE A 206 6.87 2.62 9.14
CA PHE A 206 6.47 1.29 8.67
C PHE A 206 5.23 0.85 9.41
N VAL A 207 4.30 0.21 8.71
CA VAL A 207 3.03 -0.28 9.26
C VAL A 207 2.78 -1.72 8.84
N ASP A 208 2.22 -2.51 9.76
CA ASP A 208 1.83 -3.89 9.49
C ASP A 208 0.71 -3.98 8.43
N LEU A 209 0.77 -4.99 7.58
CA LEU A 209 -0.21 -5.22 6.51
C LEU A 209 -1.62 -5.48 7.06
N ALA A 210 -1.75 -6.23 8.16
CA ALA A 210 -3.06 -6.49 8.74
C ALA A 210 -3.67 -5.22 9.35
N ASP A 211 -2.87 -4.41 10.06
CA ASP A 211 -3.30 -3.09 10.55
C ASP A 211 -3.70 -2.16 9.40
N THR A 212 -2.94 -2.18 8.29
CA THR A 212 -3.28 -1.42 7.08
C THR A 212 -4.64 -1.84 6.53
N VAL A 213 -4.90 -3.14 6.43
CA VAL A 213 -6.20 -3.68 5.97
C VAL A 213 -7.32 -3.30 6.92
N ASP A 214 -7.09 -3.34 8.23
CA ASP A 214 -8.09 -2.93 9.23
C ASP A 214 -8.40 -1.43 9.13
N ALA A 215 -7.42 -0.56 8.79
CA ALA A 215 -7.67 0.85 8.48
C ALA A 215 -8.58 1.02 7.25
N VAL A 216 -8.32 0.24 6.17
CA VAL A 216 -9.16 0.26 4.97
C VAL A 216 -10.59 -0.18 5.30
N LEU A 217 -10.75 -1.23 6.09
CA LEU A 217 -12.07 -1.73 6.52
C LEU A 217 -12.83 -0.68 7.36
N ALA A 218 -12.13 0.01 8.27
CA ALA A 218 -12.71 1.11 9.04
C ALA A 218 -13.14 2.26 8.11
N ALA A 219 -12.32 2.63 7.13
CA ALA A 219 -12.63 3.68 6.17
C ALA A 219 -13.81 3.35 5.24
N ILE A 220 -14.02 2.07 4.91
CA ILE A 220 -15.22 1.62 4.17
C ILE A 220 -16.49 1.85 4.99
N GLY A 221 -16.45 1.50 6.29
CA GLY A 221 -17.61 1.56 7.17
C GLY A 221 -17.91 2.94 7.76
N THR A 222 -17.01 3.91 7.63
CA THR A 222 -17.12 5.21 8.30
C THR A 222 -17.09 6.36 7.31
N ARG A 223 -18.12 7.22 7.36
CA ARG A 223 -18.06 8.51 6.65
C ARG A 223 -17.13 9.45 7.38
N THR A 224 -16.14 9.96 6.68
CA THR A 224 -15.15 10.89 7.21
C THR A 224 -15.50 12.33 6.84
N THR A 225 -15.14 13.29 7.70
CA THR A 225 -15.30 14.72 7.43
C THR A 225 -14.13 15.32 6.65
N VAL A 226 -13.10 14.51 6.42
CA VAL A 226 -11.84 14.91 5.75
C VAL A 226 -11.57 13.97 4.58
N PRO A 227 -10.99 14.47 3.47
CA PRO A 227 -10.74 13.68 2.27
C PRO A 227 -9.44 12.86 2.33
N VAL A 228 -8.55 13.12 3.30
CA VAL A 228 -7.24 12.47 3.44
C VAL A 228 -7.01 12.08 4.90
N ILE A 229 -6.48 10.88 5.14
CA ILE A 229 -6.12 10.36 6.47
C ILE A 229 -4.80 9.61 6.38
N ASN A 230 -3.88 9.89 7.30
CA ASN A 230 -2.62 9.16 7.43
C ASN A 230 -2.84 7.81 8.12
N VAL A 231 -2.21 6.76 7.57
CA VAL A 231 -2.23 5.40 8.13
C VAL A 231 -0.80 4.89 8.28
N GLY A 232 -0.33 4.80 9.49
CA GLY A 232 1.03 4.43 9.87
C GLY A 232 1.11 4.08 11.35
N THR A 233 2.32 3.99 11.87
CA THR A 233 2.54 3.79 13.31
C THR A 233 2.77 5.09 14.08
N GLY A 234 3.02 6.19 13.39
CA GLY A 234 3.44 7.44 14.00
C GLY A 234 4.90 7.41 14.50
N ARG A 235 5.69 6.44 14.03
CA ARG A 235 7.09 6.26 14.44
C ARG A 235 7.98 6.05 13.24
N ALA A 236 9.05 6.82 13.15
CA ALA A 236 10.12 6.57 12.20
C ALA A 236 11.04 5.47 12.75
N THR A 237 11.25 4.43 11.96
CA THR A 237 12.09 3.27 12.28
C THR A 237 13.15 3.11 11.20
N ALA A 238 14.40 2.81 11.59
CA ALA A 238 15.46 2.57 10.63
C ALA A 238 15.17 1.30 9.79
N ALA A 239 15.37 1.37 8.48
CA ALA A 239 15.19 0.22 7.61
C ALA A 239 16.07 -0.99 8.02
N ARG A 240 17.19 -0.72 8.69
CA ARG A 240 18.07 -1.76 9.27
C ARG A 240 17.35 -2.64 10.29
N VAL A 241 16.53 -2.04 11.15
CA VAL A 241 15.77 -2.77 12.19
C VAL A 241 14.89 -3.85 11.56
N LEU A 242 14.29 -3.57 10.41
CA LEU A 242 13.43 -4.55 9.71
C LEU A 242 14.23 -5.73 9.15
N VAL A 243 15.47 -5.49 8.68
CA VAL A 243 16.35 -6.55 8.23
C VAL A 243 16.80 -7.41 9.42
N GLU A 244 17.12 -6.80 10.54
CA GLU A 244 17.48 -7.50 11.78
C GLU A 244 16.33 -8.37 12.30
N LEU A 245 15.11 -7.83 12.34
CA LEU A 245 13.89 -8.60 12.67
C LEU A 245 13.65 -9.78 11.71
N LEU A 246 13.95 -9.60 10.42
CA LEU A 246 13.79 -10.68 9.44
C LEU A 246 14.83 -11.79 9.65
N ILE A 247 16.08 -11.44 9.96
CA ILE A 247 17.13 -12.41 10.29
C ILE A 247 16.73 -13.20 11.53
N GLU A 248 16.28 -12.50 12.57
CA GLU A 248 15.78 -13.12 13.81
C GLU A 248 14.62 -14.08 13.53
N ALA A 249 13.59 -13.61 12.81
CA ALA A 249 12.41 -14.41 12.46
C ALA A 249 12.76 -15.63 11.60
N SER A 250 13.82 -15.54 10.79
CA SER A 250 14.27 -16.64 9.92
C SER A 250 15.00 -17.75 10.67
N GLY A 251 15.66 -17.42 11.78
CA GLY A 251 16.57 -18.32 12.50
C GLY A 251 17.79 -18.76 11.70
N VAL A 252 18.04 -18.15 10.53
CA VAL A 252 19.18 -18.50 9.65
C VAL A 252 20.45 -17.79 10.12
N PRO A 253 21.53 -18.51 10.39
CA PRO A 253 22.83 -17.88 10.65
C PRO A 253 23.19 -16.92 9.53
N THR A 254 23.52 -15.67 9.86
CA THR A 254 23.67 -14.60 8.87
C THR A 254 24.87 -13.73 9.18
N GLU A 255 25.66 -13.45 8.15
CA GLU A 255 26.73 -12.46 8.17
C GLU A 255 26.33 -11.28 7.29
N ILE A 256 26.43 -10.05 7.85
CA ILE A 256 26.14 -8.81 7.15
C ILE A 256 27.45 -8.11 6.82
N THR A 257 27.66 -7.80 5.54
CA THR A 257 28.73 -6.94 5.07
C THR A 257 28.16 -5.62 4.62
N GLU A 258 28.57 -4.52 5.23
CA GLU A 258 28.21 -3.19 4.74
C GLU A 258 29.12 -2.80 3.56
N VAL A 259 28.51 -2.44 2.44
CA VAL A 259 29.20 -1.94 1.26
C VAL A 259 28.91 -0.44 1.10
N PRO A 260 29.91 0.39 0.77
CA PRO A 260 29.69 1.81 0.53
C PRO A 260 28.66 2.04 -0.57
N ALA A 261 27.95 3.17 -0.51
CA ALA A 261 27.12 3.61 -1.63
C ALA A 261 28.01 3.84 -2.88
N PRO A 262 27.51 3.52 -4.10
CA PRO A 262 28.33 3.56 -5.32
C PRO A 262 28.98 4.92 -5.60
N ASP A 263 28.37 6.00 -5.18
CA ASP A 263 28.79 7.38 -5.50
C ASP A 263 29.54 8.08 -4.36
N GLY A 264 29.89 7.37 -3.27
CA GLY A 264 30.54 7.95 -2.10
C GLY A 264 29.66 8.97 -1.34
N THR A 265 28.46 9.23 -1.82
CA THR A 265 27.44 9.99 -1.10
C THR A 265 26.79 9.04 -0.09
N GLY A 266 27.07 9.28 1.18
CA GLY A 266 26.27 8.64 2.23
C GLY A 266 24.81 8.99 2.01
N PRO A 267 23.87 8.05 2.21
CA PRO A 267 22.46 8.40 2.06
C PRO A 267 22.17 9.53 3.03
N GLU A 268 21.65 10.66 2.50
CA GLU A 268 20.99 11.64 3.37
C GLU A 268 20.00 10.87 4.22
N THR A 269 19.98 11.12 5.51
CA THR A 269 19.07 10.39 6.40
C THR A 269 17.65 10.77 6.03
N GLU A 270 17.01 9.94 5.21
CA GLU A 270 15.60 10.11 4.88
C GLU A 270 14.77 9.99 6.16
N TRP A 271 13.92 10.96 6.41
CA TRP A 271 12.99 10.93 7.52
C TRP A 271 11.55 11.00 7.03
N GLN A 272 10.78 9.96 7.33
CA GLN A 272 9.36 9.89 7.03
C GLN A 272 8.62 9.39 8.28
N GLN A 273 7.93 10.29 8.95
CA GLN A 273 7.05 9.99 10.08
C GLN A 273 5.73 10.71 9.86
N MET A 274 4.62 10.06 10.18
CA MET A 274 3.29 10.64 10.06
C MET A 274 2.65 10.85 11.43
N ASP A 275 1.87 11.91 11.59
CA ASP A 275 0.89 12.01 12.65
C ASP A 275 -0.32 11.17 12.26
N VAL A 276 -0.72 10.23 13.10
CA VAL A 276 -1.84 9.30 12.87
C VAL A 276 -3.03 9.59 13.80
N SER A 277 -3.05 10.74 14.42
CA SER A 277 -4.11 11.15 15.38
C SER A 277 -5.47 11.20 14.69
N LEU A 278 -5.51 11.69 13.43
CA LEU A 278 -6.73 11.83 12.66
C LEU A 278 -7.35 10.46 12.28
N ALA A 279 -6.53 9.42 12.05
CA ALA A 279 -7.04 8.07 11.85
C ALA A 279 -7.77 7.53 13.08
N ARG A 280 -7.26 7.82 14.27
CA ARG A 280 -7.92 7.45 15.52
C ARG A 280 -9.23 8.21 15.71
N GLU A 281 -9.22 9.51 15.44
CA GLU A 281 -10.38 10.37 15.59
C GLU A 281 -11.49 10.03 14.58
N GLN A 282 -11.15 9.92 13.30
CA GLN A 282 -12.12 9.78 12.21
C GLN A 282 -12.55 8.34 11.96
N LEU A 283 -11.65 7.37 12.16
CA LEU A 283 -11.90 5.96 11.85
C LEU A 283 -12.01 5.08 13.11
N GLY A 284 -11.67 5.59 14.28
CA GLY A 284 -11.52 4.77 15.49
C GLY A 284 -10.37 3.76 15.35
N TRP A 285 -9.44 3.99 14.43
CA TRP A 285 -8.35 3.07 14.11
C TRP A 285 -7.02 3.52 14.74
N ALA A 286 -6.28 2.54 15.22
CA ALA A 286 -4.87 2.70 15.60
C ALA A 286 -4.13 1.40 15.29
N PRO A 287 -2.81 1.46 15.02
CA PRO A 287 -2.01 0.25 14.81
C PRO A 287 -1.97 -0.57 16.12
N THR A 288 -2.12 -1.87 16.00
CA THR A 288 -2.15 -2.83 17.12
C THR A 288 -1.02 -3.84 17.06
N ARG A 289 -0.46 -4.07 15.87
CA ARG A 289 0.59 -5.05 15.61
C ARG A 289 1.97 -4.40 15.62
N THR A 290 2.96 -5.18 15.99
CA THR A 290 4.36 -4.78 15.94
C THR A 290 4.95 -5.01 14.54
N LEU A 291 6.07 -4.35 14.23
CA LEU A 291 6.82 -4.64 13.00
C LEU A 291 7.39 -6.05 12.99
N ALA A 292 7.72 -6.60 14.17
CA ALA A 292 8.17 -7.97 14.30
C ALA A 292 7.09 -8.98 13.86
N ASP A 293 5.82 -8.71 14.17
CA ASP A 293 4.69 -9.54 13.73
C ASP A 293 4.59 -9.54 12.19
N GLY A 294 4.62 -8.36 11.56
CA GLY A 294 4.54 -8.24 10.10
C GLY A 294 5.71 -8.89 9.37
N VAL A 295 6.92 -8.75 9.92
CA VAL A 295 8.13 -9.39 9.38
C VAL A 295 8.08 -10.91 9.55
N ALA A 296 7.60 -11.40 10.69
CA ALA A 296 7.43 -12.84 10.92
C ALA A 296 6.37 -13.43 9.98
N ASP A 297 5.28 -12.69 9.70
CA ASP A 297 4.26 -13.10 8.72
C ASP A 297 4.84 -13.17 7.30
N LEU A 298 5.66 -12.19 6.92
CA LEU A 298 6.39 -12.22 5.64
C LEU A 298 7.24 -13.49 5.51
N TRP A 299 8.02 -13.80 6.53
CA TRP A 299 8.89 -14.98 6.53
C TRP A 299 8.08 -16.28 6.47
N ARG A 300 7.04 -16.42 7.29
CA ARG A 300 6.15 -17.59 7.29
C ARG A 300 5.50 -17.82 5.93
N ALA A 301 4.94 -16.78 5.33
CA ALA A 301 4.31 -16.86 4.02
C ALA A 301 5.30 -17.32 2.94
N ARG A 302 6.53 -16.80 2.97
CA ARG A 302 7.56 -17.22 2.01
C ARG A 302 7.92 -18.70 2.13
N THR A 303 8.01 -19.21 3.35
CA THR A 303 8.43 -20.60 3.58
C THR A 303 7.29 -21.61 3.46
N ALA A 304 6.04 -21.17 3.54
CA ALA A 304 4.83 -22.01 3.39
C ALA A 304 4.45 -22.29 1.93
N THR A 305 4.89 -21.48 0.98
CA THR A 305 4.48 -21.53 -0.45
C THR A 305 5.23 -22.61 -1.26
N ARG A 306 5.67 -23.68 -0.61
CA ARG A 306 6.39 -24.79 -1.29
C ARG A 306 5.85 -26.15 -0.92
#